data_adb38a576795d67c042d289da340437f
#
_entry.id   adb38a576795d67c042d289da340437f
#
_cell.length_a   1.000
_cell.length_b   1.000
_cell.length_c   1.000
_cell.angle_alpha   90.00
_cell.angle_beta   90.00
_cell.angle_gamma   90.00
#
_symmetry.space_group_name_H-M   'P 1'
#
loop_
_entity.id
_entity.type
_entity.pdbx_description
1 polymer ?
#
loop_
_entity_poly.entity_id
_entity_poly.type
_entity_poly.pdbx_seq_one_letter_code
_entity_poly.pdbx_strand_id
1 'polypeptide(L)'
;MRDFPNPRFLGRLICVMLLLCVASKHSEAAAPLFTQDGKDPSFAEVLKSGKLPQGVTSQTGVTGSTIKVNHQLVELTPEAKRPIPKDIHIHSLGNSHIPRKDFKNWSRWYQEDGSTQIFRLFEGETNERNAREKAARIEAFSSVSWKRGAWHEWSGTYTIIKPHGGAIFQAKNNINDWSVQINMNTKGDVILNHRRGQDKVIAPGMVGKPFHIRVRDNGHDYEVFLDGKNVGEGSYARPEGETNFRWGIYVGGSDVKQDAMIFVSGATVDAKGGK
;
A
#
# COMPACT_ATOMS: atom_id res chain seq x y z
N MET A 1 -25.67 47.09 -78.75
CA MET A 1 -26.46 46.02 -79.39
C MET A 1 -26.40 44.85 -78.40
N ARG A 2 -27.48 44.61 -77.70
CA ARG A 2 -28.25 43.33 -77.68
C ARG A 2 -27.43 42.20 -77.11
N ASP A 3 -27.79 41.36 -76.12
CA ASP A 3 -29.08 41.10 -75.49
C ASP A 3 -28.77 40.26 -74.24
N PHE A 4 -29.57 40.50 -73.19
CA PHE A 4 -29.81 39.53 -72.12
C PHE A 4 -30.63 38.34 -72.63
N PRO A 5 -30.54 37.13 -72.05
CA PRO A 5 -31.38 36.90 -70.88
C PRO A 5 -30.79 35.91 -69.81
N ASN A 6 -31.31 36.16 -68.63
CA ASN A 6 -31.43 35.22 -67.50
C ASN A 6 -32.22 33.93 -67.92
N PRO A 7 -32.09 32.78 -67.29
CA PRO A 7 -32.82 32.59 -66.03
C PRO A 7 -32.19 31.62 -64.98
N ARG A 8 -32.43 31.92 -63.74
CA ARG A 8 -32.79 31.09 -62.58
C ARG A 8 -32.43 29.62 -62.63
N PHE A 9 -31.52 29.25 -61.76
CA PHE A 9 -31.57 27.94 -61.05
C PHE A 9 -31.40 28.16 -59.56
N LEU A 10 -32.51 27.95 -58.84
CA LEU A 10 -32.59 27.86 -57.38
C LEU A 10 -31.95 26.50 -56.99
N GLY A 11 -30.72 26.53 -56.52
CA GLY A 11 -30.10 25.37 -55.84
C GLY A 11 -30.26 25.55 -54.34
N ARG A 12 -31.18 24.80 -53.76
CA ARG A 12 -31.33 24.66 -52.28
C ARG A 12 -30.03 24.15 -51.67
N LEU A 13 -29.35 25.02 -50.99
CA LEU A 13 -28.26 24.65 -50.08
C LEU A 13 -28.88 24.03 -48.82
N ILE A 14 -28.93 22.72 -48.78
CA ILE A 14 -29.28 21.97 -47.56
C ILE A 14 -28.08 22.06 -46.66
N CYS A 15 -28.11 22.95 -45.66
CA CYS A 15 -27.16 23.03 -44.58
C CYS A 15 -27.43 21.82 -43.65
N VAL A 16 -26.73 20.72 -43.85
CA VAL A 16 -26.70 19.61 -42.89
C VAL A 16 -25.84 20.07 -41.74
N MET A 17 -26.46 20.62 -40.71
CA MET A 17 -25.83 20.77 -39.39
C MET A 17 -25.63 19.39 -38.84
N LEU A 18 -24.42 18.85 -39.00
CA LEU A 18 -23.93 17.74 -38.16
C LEU A 18 -23.82 18.28 -36.72
N LEU A 19 -24.83 18.02 -35.90
CA LEU A 19 -24.68 18.09 -34.44
C LEU A 19 -23.66 17.00 -34.04
N LEU A 20 -22.41 17.39 -33.93
CA LEU A 20 -21.43 16.65 -33.17
C LEU A 20 -21.87 16.70 -31.70
N CYS A 21 -22.66 15.72 -31.28
CA CYS A 21 -22.78 15.38 -29.87
C CYS A 21 -21.40 14.96 -29.40
N VAL A 22 -20.60 15.93 -28.96
CA VAL A 22 -19.47 15.65 -28.09
C VAL A 22 -20.08 15.15 -26.78
N ALA A 23 -20.24 13.84 -26.69
CA ALA A 23 -20.45 13.19 -25.41
C ALA A 23 -19.24 13.55 -24.55
N SER A 24 -19.36 14.63 -23.77
CA SER A 24 -18.48 14.88 -22.66
C SER A 24 -18.57 13.65 -21.76
N LYS A 25 -17.61 12.74 -21.90
CA LYS A 25 -17.35 11.75 -20.87
C LYS A 25 -17.08 12.56 -19.61
N HIS A 26 -18.10 12.75 -18.80
CA HIS A 26 -17.91 13.18 -17.43
C HIS A 26 -16.95 12.14 -16.84
N SER A 27 -15.70 12.55 -16.67
CA SER A 27 -14.76 11.82 -15.85
C SER A 27 -15.44 11.74 -14.49
N GLU A 28 -16.03 10.59 -14.16
CA GLU A 28 -16.45 10.32 -12.80
C GLU A 28 -15.27 10.67 -11.92
N ALA A 29 -15.46 11.71 -11.11
CA ALA A 29 -14.45 12.07 -10.11
C ALA A 29 -14.20 10.82 -9.31
N ALA A 30 -12.96 10.33 -9.33
CA ALA A 30 -12.60 9.14 -8.58
C ALA A 30 -13.02 9.39 -7.14
N ALA A 31 -13.87 8.54 -6.64
CA ALA A 31 -14.39 8.67 -5.31
C ALA A 31 -13.24 8.67 -4.29
N PRO A 32 -13.40 9.33 -3.14
CA PRO A 32 -12.33 9.53 -2.19
C PRO A 32 -11.75 8.19 -1.72
N LEU A 33 -10.41 8.13 -1.58
CA LEU A 33 -9.69 6.94 -1.11
C LEU A 33 -10.00 6.59 0.36
N PHE A 34 -10.60 7.54 1.08
CA PHE A 34 -11.14 7.38 2.43
C PHE A 34 -12.60 7.81 2.42
N THR A 35 -13.43 7.08 3.13
CA THR A 35 -14.81 7.51 3.35
C THR A 35 -14.81 8.71 4.30
N GLN A 36 -15.52 9.76 3.93
CA GLN A 36 -15.51 11.03 4.67
C GLN A 36 -16.68 11.23 5.62
N ASP A 37 -17.62 10.30 5.64
CA ASP A 37 -18.94 10.55 6.26
C ASP A 37 -19.06 10.10 7.71
N GLY A 38 -17.98 9.60 8.31
CA GLY A 38 -17.98 9.13 9.71
C GLY A 38 -18.95 7.98 10.01
N LYS A 39 -19.54 7.38 8.97
CA LYS A 39 -20.52 6.28 9.07
C LYS A 39 -19.88 4.91 8.99
N ASP A 40 -18.60 4.83 8.67
CA ASP A 40 -17.89 3.57 8.67
C ASP A 40 -17.80 3.01 10.09
N PRO A 41 -18.00 1.70 10.25
CA PRO A 41 -17.88 1.09 11.56
C PRO A 41 -16.46 1.25 12.11
N SER A 42 -16.37 1.44 13.41
CA SER A 42 -15.07 1.41 14.10
C SER A 42 -14.43 0.04 14.00
N PHE A 43 -13.13 -0.03 14.23
CA PHE A 43 -12.42 -1.30 14.29
C PHE A 43 -13.03 -2.25 15.33
N ALA A 44 -13.45 -1.74 16.51
CA ALA A 44 -14.09 -2.51 17.56
C ALA A 44 -15.41 -3.15 17.11
N GLU A 45 -16.23 -2.42 16.35
CA GLU A 45 -17.49 -2.95 15.80
C GLU A 45 -17.23 -4.06 14.78
N VAL A 46 -16.25 -3.90 13.91
CA VAL A 46 -15.87 -4.96 12.96
C VAL A 46 -15.27 -6.15 13.68
N LEU A 47 -14.44 -5.93 14.70
CA LEU A 47 -13.87 -7.01 15.52
C LEU A 47 -14.96 -7.84 16.20
N LYS A 48 -16.02 -7.18 16.66
CA LYS A 48 -17.17 -7.84 17.32
C LYS A 48 -18.05 -8.59 16.33
N SER A 49 -18.35 -7.99 15.18
CA SER A 49 -19.28 -8.54 14.17
C SER A 49 -18.58 -9.42 13.13
N GLY A 50 -17.29 -9.22 12.90
CA GLY A 50 -16.51 -9.84 11.82
C GLY A 50 -16.91 -9.38 10.42
N LYS A 51 -17.76 -8.35 10.30
CA LYS A 51 -18.29 -7.89 9.01
C LYS A 51 -18.41 -6.38 8.97
N LEU A 52 -18.09 -5.80 7.81
CA LEU A 52 -18.48 -4.44 7.50
C LEU A 52 -19.99 -4.36 7.28
N PRO A 53 -20.66 -3.29 7.70
CA PRO A 53 -22.03 -3.02 7.33
C PRO A 53 -22.23 -2.99 5.82
N GLN A 54 -23.42 -3.39 5.38
CA GLN A 54 -23.76 -3.34 3.97
C GLN A 54 -23.72 -1.89 3.46
N GLY A 55 -23.07 -1.67 2.32
CA GLY A 55 -22.91 -0.35 1.72
C GLY A 55 -21.61 0.37 2.04
N VAL A 56 -20.79 -0.15 2.97
CA VAL A 56 -19.43 0.38 3.19
C VAL A 56 -18.53 -0.12 2.07
N THR A 57 -18.12 0.79 1.19
CA THR A 57 -17.19 0.51 0.10
C THR A 57 -15.90 1.29 0.34
N SER A 58 -14.81 0.58 0.51
CA SER A 58 -13.49 1.21 0.48
C SER A 58 -12.98 1.23 -0.96
N GLN A 59 -12.48 2.37 -1.40
CA GLN A 59 -11.98 2.54 -2.76
C GLN A 59 -10.48 2.38 -2.80
N THR A 60 -10.03 1.68 -3.81
CA THR A 60 -8.63 1.26 -3.88
C THR A 60 -7.71 2.28 -4.55
N GLY A 61 -8.20 3.03 -5.51
CA GLY A 61 -7.34 3.88 -6.34
C GLY A 61 -6.40 3.09 -7.24
N VAL A 62 -6.63 1.78 -7.39
CA VAL A 62 -5.86 0.88 -8.25
C VAL A 62 -6.73 0.44 -9.40
N THR A 63 -6.19 0.34 -10.60
CA THR A 63 -6.88 -0.15 -11.81
C THR A 63 -5.94 -1.07 -12.58
N GLY A 64 -6.09 -2.37 -12.40
CA GLY A 64 -5.30 -3.36 -13.15
C GLY A 64 -3.79 -3.18 -12.98
N SER A 65 -3.12 -2.70 -14.04
CA SER A 65 -1.66 -2.48 -14.06
C SER A 65 -1.23 -1.09 -13.64
N THR A 66 -2.15 -0.23 -13.22
CA THR A 66 -1.85 1.16 -12.86
C THR A 66 -2.34 1.51 -11.46
N ILE A 67 -1.66 2.45 -10.82
CA ILE A 67 -2.05 3.05 -9.54
C ILE A 67 -2.42 4.51 -9.79
N LYS A 68 -3.54 4.96 -9.25
CA LYS A 68 -3.93 6.36 -9.31
C LYS A 68 -3.35 7.13 -8.12
N VAL A 69 -2.45 8.05 -8.40
CA VAL A 69 -1.81 8.91 -7.41
C VAL A 69 -2.01 10.36 -7.82
N ASN A 70 -2.55 11.19 -6.94
CA ASN A 70 -2.79 12.62 -7.21
C ASN A 70 -3.44 12.88 -8.58
N HIS A 71 -4.47 12.09 -8.92
CA HIS A 71 -5.18 12.10 -10.21
C HIS A 71 -4.36 11.62 -11.43
N GLN A 72 -3.09 11.24 -11.26
CA GLN A 72 -2.26 10.67 -12.32
C GLN A 72 -2.26 9.14 -12.24
N LEU A 73 -2.21 8.47 -13.39
CA LEU A 73 -2.03 7.04 -13.48
C LEU A 73 -0.53 6.75 -13.53
N VAL A 74 -0.07 5.89 -12.63
CA VAL A 74 1.31 5.43 -12.57
C VAL A 74 1.32 3.97 -13.01
N GLU A 75 2.05 3.67 -14.08
CA GLU A 75 2.23 2.29 -14.58
C GLU A 75 3.07 1.48 -13.59
N LEU A 76 2.61 0.27 -13.28
CA LEU A 76 3.37 -0.67 -12.45
C LEU A 76 4.52 -1.29 -13.24
N THR A 77 5.70 -1.35 -12.64
CA THR A 77 6.85 -2.09 -13.21
C THR A 77 6.56 -3.60 -13.28
N PRO A 78 7.32 -4.37 -14.05
CA PRO A 78 7.17 -5.83 -14.09
C PRO A 78 7.25 -6.48 -12.69
N GLU A 79 8.14 -6.02 -11.84
CA GLU A 79 8.28 -6.49 -10.45
C GLU A 79 7.03 -6.19 -9.64
N ALA A 80 6.46 -5.01 -9.81
CA ALA A 80 5.24 -4.59 -9.12
C ALA A 80 3.98 -5.36 -9.60
N LYS A 81 4.04 -6.05 -10.73
CA LYS A 81 2.96 -6.91 -11.25
C LYS A 81 3.01 -8.36 -10.75
N ARG A 82 4.00 -8.74 -9.93
CA ARG A 82 4.06 -10.07 -9.34
C ARG A 82 2.85 -10.33 -8.45
N PRO A 83 2.32 -11.57 -8.42
CA PRO A 83 1.15 -11.89 -7.62
C PRO A 83 1.45 -11.78 -6.12
N ILE A 84 0.46 -11.36 -5.36
CA ILE A 84 0.55 -11.30 -3.89
C ILE A 84 0.77 -12.70 -3.32
N PRO A 85 1.68 -12.89 -2.34
CA PRO A 85 1.89 -14.16 -1.68
C PRO A 85 0.59 -14.71 -1.09
N LYS A 86 0.32 -15.98 -1.30
CA LYS A 86 -0.91 -16.62 -0.80
C LYS A 86 -0.87 -16.86 0.71
N ASP A 87 0.31 -17.17 1.24
CA ASP A 87 0.52 -17.54 2.64
C ASP A 87 0.85 -16.33 3.49
N ILE A 88 -0.11 -15.41 3.59
CA ILE A 88 -0.01 -14.23 4.44
C ILE A 88 -1.21 -14.13 5.38
N HIS A 89 -0.96 -13.50 6.51
CA HIS A 89 -1.97 -13.05 7.47
C HIS A 89 -1.88 -11.53 7.61
N ILE A 90 -2.95 -10.92 8.03
CA ILE A 90 -2.94 -9.50 8.40
C ILE A 90 -2.92 -9.37 9.92
N HIS A 91 -1.96 -8.62 10.42
CA HIS A 91 -1.90 -8.21 11.81
C HIS A 91 -2.55 -6.84 11.95
N SER A 92 -3.64 -6.78 12.69
CA SER A 92 -4.54 -5.63 12.74
C SER A 92 -4.36 -4.78 14.00
N LEU A 93 -5.09 -3.68 14.04
CA LEU A 93 -5.20 -2.74 15.17
C LEU A 93 -5.40 -3.41 16.54
N GLY A 94 -6.22 -4.46 16.61
CA GLY A 94 -6.47 -5.21 17.84
C GLY A 94 -5.46 -6.30 18.12
N ASN A 95 -4.28 -6.27 17.55
CA ASN A 95 -3.29 -7.34 17.61
C ASN A 95 -3.85 -8.71 17.18
N SER A 96 -4.88 -8.69 16.36
CA SER A 96 -5.55 -9.87 15.86
C SER A 96 -4.91 -10.32 14.55
N HIS A 97 -4.72 -11.61 14.41
CA HIS A 97 -4.26 -12.23 13.17
C HIS A 97 -5.46 -12.59 12.32
N ILE A 98 -5.62 -11.89 11.20
CA ILE A 98 -6.73 -12.08 10.27
C ILE A 98 -6.26 -13.00 9.15
N PRO A 99 -6.84 -14.19 9.00
CA PRO A 99 -6.50 -15.09 7.91
C PRO A 99 -7.11 -14.59 6.58
N ARG A 100 -6.50 -14.96 5.46
CA ARG A 100 -6.90 -14.53 4.10
C ARG A 100 -8.40 -14.70 3.81
N LYS A 101 -9.01 -15.76 4.27
CA LYS A 101 -10.45 -16.03 4.07
C LYS A 101 -11.36 -14.91 4.61
N ASP A 102 -10.88 -14.16 5.57
CA ASP A 102 -11.62 -13.11 6.26
C ASP A 102 -11.28 -11.68 5.78
N PHE A 103 -10.32 -11.50 4.86
CA PHE A 103 -9.87 -10.18 4.40
C PHE A 103 -11.01 -9.29 3.92
N LYS A 104 -12.01 -9.86 3.24
CA LYS A 104 -13.19 -9.11 2.77
C LYS A 104 -13.96 -8.38 3.89
N ASN A 105 -13.91 -8.91 5.12
CA ASN A 105 -14.57 -8.30 6.27
C ASN A 105 -13.76 -7.12 6.85
N TRP A 106 -12.52 -6.96 6.40
CA TRP A 106 -11.55 -5.97 6.86
C TRP A 106 -11.18 -4.99 5.74
N SER A 107 -11.98 -4.93 4.69
CA SER A 107 -11.70 -4.15 3.47
C SER A 107 -11.54 -2.65 3.71
N ARG A 108 -12.03 -2.12 4.83
CA ARG A 108 -11.75 -0.75 5.25
C ARG A 108 -10.25 -0.51 5.45
N TRP A 109 -9.56 -1.45 6.07
CA TRP A 109 -8.14 -1.31 6.45
C TRP A 109 -7.18 -2.00 5.49
N TYR A 110 -7.60 -3.14 4.94
CA TYR A 110 -6.78 -3.92 4.04
C TYR A 110 -7.57 -4.43 2.84
N GLN A 111 -7.01 -4.23 1.65
CA GLN A 111 -7.54 -4.77 0.41
C GLN A 111 -6.44 -5.30 -0.49
N GLU A 112 -6.81 -6.20 -1.39
CA GLU A 112 -5.98 -6.66 -2.50
C GLU A 112 -6.67 -6.30 -3.81
N ASP A 113 -5.92 -5.70 -4.73
CA ASP A 113 -6.37 -5.39 -6.08
C ASP A 113 -5.27 -5.75 -7.08
N GLY A 114 -5.48 -6.82 -7.83
CA GLY A 114 -4.45 -7.39 -8.70
C GLY A 114 -3.21 -7.82 -7.90
N SER A 115 -2.08 -7.19 -8.19
CA SER A 115 -0.80 -7.41 -7.50
C SER A 115 -0.57 -6.45 -6.33
N THR A 116 -1.51 -5.56 -6.05
CA THR A 116 -1.35 -4.47 -5.09
C THR A 116 -2.11 -4.75 -3.80
N GLN A 117 -1.39 -4.64 -2.69
CA GLN A 117 -1.93 -4.64 -1.34
C GLN A 117 -2.11 -3.19 -0.88
N ILE A 118 -3.24 -2.88 -0.29
CA ILE A 118 -3.64 -1.54 0.14
C ILE A 118 -3.83 -1.58 1.65
N PHE A 119 -3.05 -0.79 2.35
CA PHE A 119 -3.06 -0.69 3.80
C PHE A 119 -3.54 0.70 4.20
N ARG A 120 -4.48 0.77 5.16
CA ARG A 120 -5.06 2.01 5.67
C ARG A 120 -5.19 1.97 7.18
N LEU A 121 -4.90 3.10 7.82
CA LEU A 121 -5.30 3.41 9.18
C LEU A 121 -5.96 4.78 9.18
N PHE A 122 -6.96 4.96 10.03
CA PHE A 122 -7.73 6.20 10.09
C PHE A 122 -7.41 6.96 11.37
N GLU A 123 -7.44 8.28 11.28
CA GLU A 123 -7.24 9.15 12.43
C GLU A 123 -8.19 8.78 13.58
N GLY A 124 -7.66 8.79 14.80
CA GLY A 124 -8.42 8.43 16.01
C GLY A 124 -8.49 6.94 16.34
N GLU A 125 -8.08 6.06 15.40
CA GLU A 125 -8.02 4.63 15.69
C GLU A 125 -6.91 4.30 16.68
N THR A 126 -7.18 3.32 17.55
CA THR A 126 -6.27 2.87 18.61
C THR A 126 -6.07 1.36 18.57
N ASN A 127 -5.08 0.85 19.28
CA ASN A 127 -5.00 -0.57 19.55
C ASN A 127 -5.98 -0.97 20.65
N GLU A 128 -7.13 -1.49 20.24
CA GLU A 128 -8.27 -1.78 21.14
C GLU A 128 -8.07 -3.00 22.04
N ARG A 129 -7.13 -3.87 21.72
CA ARG A 129 -7.03 -5.16 22.44
C ARG A 129 -6.19 -5.10 23.71
N ASN A 130 -5.23 -4.21 23.75
CA ASN A 130 -4.31 -4.16 24.86
C ASN A 130 -3.75 -2.74 25.06
N ALA A 131 -4.20 -2.08 26.13
CA ALA A 131 -3.69 -0.77 26.54
C ALA A 131 -2.17 -0.75 26.80
N ARG A 132 -1.52 -1.90 26.95
CA ARG A 132 -0.07 -2.03 27.11
C ARG A 132 0.66 -2.16 25.75
N GLU A 133 0.02 -2.74 24.73
CA GLU A 133 0.53 -2.76 23.35
C GLU A 133 -0.04 -1.59 22.57
N LYS A 134 0.61 -0.46 22.72
CA LYS A 134 0.11 0.84 22.26
C LYS A 134 0.25 1.09 20.75
N ALA A 135 0.68 0.14 19.94
CA ALA A 135 0.94 0.42 18.54
C ALA A 135 -0.23 -0.03 17.65
N ALA A 136 -0.91 0.95 17.08
CA ALA A 136 -1.85 0.70 16.00
C ALA A 136 -1.11 0.18 14.76
N ARG A 137 -1.69 -0.81 14.09
CA ARG A 137 -1.06 -1.43 12.91
C ARG A 137 -2.07 -2.02 11.96
N ILE A 138 -1.65 -2.13 10.73
CA ILE A 138 -2.21 -2.96 9.69
C ILE A 138 -1.05 -3.47 8.83
N GLU A 139 -0.60 -4.68 9.08
CA GLU A 139 0.60 -5.26 8.48
C GLU A 139 0.30 -6.64 7.92
N ALA A 140 0.78 -6.93 6.72
CA ALA A 140 0.90 -8.28 6.24
C ALA A 140 2.16 -8.93 6.80
N PHE A 141 2.10 -10.21 7.10
CA PHE A 141 3.26 -11.00 7.43
C PHE A 141 3.18 -12.37 6.79
N SER A 142 4.33 -12.87 6.38
CA SER A 142 4.46 -14.18 5.79
C SER A 142 4.32 -15.28 6.84
N SER A 143 3.70 -16.40 6.46
CA SER A 143 3.79 -17.65 7.21
C SER A 143 5.17 -18.29 7.13
N VAL A 144 6.02 -17.84 6.20
CA VAL A 144 7.42 -18.27 6.12
C VAL A 144 8.18 -17.64 7.26
N SER A 145 8.77 -18.48 8.09
CA SER A 145 9.65 -18.09 9.19
C SER A 145 10.94 -18.88 9.14
N TRP A 146 12.00 -18.31 9.69
CA TRP A 146 13.32 -18.94 9.70
C TRP A 146 14.07 -18.66 11.00
N LYS A 147 14.96 -19.58 11.33
CA LYS A 147 16.00 -19.40 12.34
C LYS A 147 17.27 -18.86 11.67
N ARG A 148 18.27 -18.53 12.46
CA ARG A 148 19.59 -18.15 11.96
C ARG A 148 20.16 -19.20 11.00
N GLY A 149 20.66 -18.77 9.86
CA GLY A 149 21.32 -19.63 8.86
C GLY A 149 21.11 -19.17 7.43
N ALA A 150 20.14 -19.74 6.74
CA ALA A 150 19.89 -19.40 5.33
C ALA A 150 19.37 -17.99 5.13
N TRP A 151 19.76 -17.37 4.03
CA TRP A 151 19.23 -16.10 3.60
C TRP A 151 17.79 -16.23 3.10
N HIS A 152 16.95 -15.33 3.57
CA HIS A 152 15.58 -15.13 3.09
C HIS A 152 15.45 -13.75 2.53
N GLU A 153 14.58 -13.59 1.54
CA GLU A 153 14.39 -12.33 0.83
C GLU A 153 12.93 -11.92 0.80
N TRP A 154 12.71 -10.65 1.02
CA TRP A 154 11.46 -9.97 0.74
C TRP A 154 11.70 -8.86 -0.28
N SER A 155 10.76 -8.64 -1.19
CA SER A 155 10.76 -7.46 -2.05
C SER A 155 9.34 -6.95 -2.30
N GLY A 156 9.21 -5.65 -2.59
CA GLY A 156 7.93 -5.02 -2.94
C GLY A 156 8.11 -3.57 -3.36
N THR A 157 7.20 -3.09 -4.19
CA THR A 157 7.16 -1.70 -4.65
C THR A 157 6.15 -0.93 -3.82
N TYR A 158 6.62 0.03 -3.06
CA TYR A 158 5.80 0.92 -2.24
C TYR A 158 5.34 2.14 -3.02
N THR A 159 4.15 2.63 -2.69
CA THR A 159 3.68 3.97 -3.03
C THR A 159 3.00 4.55 -1.80
N ILE A 160 3.58 5.59 -1.20
CA ILE A 160 3.01 6.28 -0.04
C ILE A 160 1.93 7.24 -0.57
N ILE A 161 0.70 7.05 -0.17
CA ILE A 161 -0.43 7.92 -0.56
C ILE A 161 -0.71 8.97 0.52
N LYS A 162 -0.81 8.52 1.78
CA LYS A 162 -0.89 9.37 2.96
C LYS A 162 0.17 8.94 3.95
N PRO A 163 1.19 9.77 4.19
CA PRO A 163 2.30 9.42 5.08
C PRO A 163 1.86 9.46 6.54
N HIS A 164 2.46 8.59 7.35
CA HIS A 164 2.35 8.59 8.80
C HIS A 164 3.69 8.24 9.42
N GLY A 165 3.98 8.70 10.62
CA GLY A 165 5.18 8.26 11.33
C GLY A 165 5.09 6.79 11.74
N GLY A 166 6.11 5.99 11.43
CA GLY A 166 6.15 4.59 11.81
C GLY A 166 6.77 3.67 10.77
N ALA A 167 6.80 2.37 11.07
CA ALA A 167 7.39 1.39 10.18
C ALA A 167 6.45 1.02 9.04
N ILE A 168 7.04 0.83 7.86
CA ILE A 168 6.40 0.24 6.67
C ILE A 168 6.92 -1.16 6.38
N PHE A 169 8.05 -1.53 6.96
CA PHE A 169 8.64 -2.87 6.86
C PHE A 169 9.41 -3.23 8.13
N GLN A 170 9.38 -4.49 8.51
CA GLN A 170 10.15 -5.05 9.63
C GLN A 170 10.63 -6.47 9.32
N ALA A 171 11.91 -6.76 9.61
CA ALA A 171 12.39 -8.12 9.80
C ALA A 171 12.43 -8.40 11.31
N LYS A 172 11.53 -9.26 11.81
CA LYS A 172 11.24 -9.38 13.23
C LYS A 172 11.00 -10.82 13.64
N ASN A 173 11.47 -11.19 14.83
CA ASN A 173 11.20 -12.51 15.39
C ASN A 173 9.90 -12.54 16.24
N ASN A 174 9.52 -13.76 16.66
CA ASN A 174 8.30 -13.99 17.43
C ASN A 174 8.37 -13.52 18.90
N ILE A 175 9.56 -13.21 19.40
CA ILE A 175 9.77 -12.63 20.75
C ILE A 175 9.92 -11.10 20.74
N ASN A 176 9.46 -10.47 19.68
CA ASN A 176 9.41 -9.01 19.53
C ASN A 176 10.77 -8.33 19.35
N ASP A 177 11.75 -9.02 18.83
CA ASP A 177 13.06 -8.46 18.48
C ASP A 177 13.21 -8.34 16.96
N TRP A 178 13.84 -7.26 16.48
CA TRP A 178 13.96 -6.93 15.06
C TRP A 178 15.40 -6.56 14.71
N SER A 179 15.81 -6.84 13.48
CA SER A 179 17.14 -6.49 12.96
C SER A 179 17.12 -5.17 12.22
N VAL A 180 16.14 -4.99 11.37
CA VAL A 180 15.97 -3.83 10.53
C VAL A 180 14.50 -3.43 10.47
N GLN A 181 14.24 -2.13 10.49
CA GLN A 181 12.97 -1.54 10.16
C GLN A 181 13.16 -0.51 9.06
N ILE A 182 12.18 -0.40 8.19
CA ILE A 182 12.09 0.70 7.24
C ILE A 182 10.88 1.51 7.65
N ASN A 183 11.12 2.76 7.98
CA ASN A 183 10.12 3.69 8.49
C ASN A 183 9.75 4.71 7.43
N MET A 184 8.59 5.33 7.56
CA MET A 184 8.25 6.60 6.94
C MET A 184 7.98 7.64 8.02
N ASN A 185 8.28 8.90 7.73
CA ASN A 185 7.85 10.01 8.58
C ASN A 185 6.63 10.71 7.97
N THR A 186 6.09 11.70 8.68
CA THR A 186 4.90 12.47 8.23
C THR A 186 5.13 13.33 6.99
N LYS A 187 6.39 13.48 6.54
CA LYS A 187 6.75 14.16 5.28
C LYS A 187 6.85 13.19 4.11
N GLY A 188 6.76 11.87 4.37
CA GLY A 188 6.95 10.83 3.37
C GLY A 188 8.41 10.52 3.06
N ASP A 189 9.35 10.90 3.95
CA ASP A 189 10.72 10.42 3.83
C ASP A 189 10.78 8.95 4.26
N VAL A 190 11.54 8.15 3.53
CA VAL A 190 11.81 6.75 3.84
C VAL A 190 13.11 6.65 4.62
N ILE A 191 13.05 6.01 5.78
CA ILE A 191 14.13 5.99 6.75
C ILE A 191 14.49 4.54 7.05
N LEU A 192 15.76 4.20 6.87
CA LEU A 192 16.31 2.94 7.33
C LEU A 192 16.71 3.07 8.80
N ASN A 193 16.08 2.26 9.64
CA ASN A 193 16.37 2.19 11.06
C ASN A 193 17.14 0.88 11.34
N HIS A 194 18.35 1.02 11.83
CA HIS A 194 19.20 -0.08 12.25
C HIS A 194 19.06 -0.32 13.76
N ARG A 195 18.90 -1.53 14.19
CA ARG A 195 18.71 -1.89 15.62
C ARG A 195 19.75 -1.28 16.56
N ARG A 196 20.99 -1.12 16.10
CA ARG A 196 22.12 -0.58 16.87
C ARG A 196 22.90 0.48 16.08
N GLY A 197 22.27 1.07 15.07
CA GLY A 197 22.88 2.09 14.24
C GLY A 197 22.12 3.42 14.34
N GLN A 198 22.55 4.38 13.57
CA GLN A 198 21.85 5.63 13.40
C GLN A 198 20.82 5.51 12.28
N ASP A 199 19.67 6.09 12.46
CA ASP A 199 18.65 6.19 11.43
C ASP A 199 19.19 6.98 10.23
N LYS A 200 18.89 6.47 9.04
CA LYS A 200 19.35 7.06 7.78
C LYS A 200 18.17 7.31 6.85
N VAL A 201 17.97 8.55 6.42
CA VAL A 201 17.04 8.83 5.32
C VAL A 201 17.62 8.25 4.04
N ILE A 202 16.92 7.26 3.47
CA ILE A 202 17.34 6.57 2.24
C ILE A 202 16.60 7.11 1.00
N ALA A 203 15.41 7.70 1.17
CA ALA A 203 14.68 8.38 0.10
C ALA A 203 13.82 9.52 0.67
N PRO A 204 14.10 10.78 0.36
CA PRO A 204 13.31 11.91 0.84
C PRO A 204 12.09 12.17 -0.05
N GLY A 205 10.96 12.56 0.56
CA GLY A 205 9.78 13.10 -0.12
C GLY A 205 9.14 12.11 -1.11
N MET A 206 8.85 10.90 -0.67
CA MET A 206 8.36 9.79 -1.53
C MET A 206 6.84 9.72 -1.64
N VAL A 207 6.09 10.70 -1.14
CA VAL A 207 4.63 10.73 -1.30
C VAL A 207 4.27 10.72 -2.78
N GLY A 208 3.46 9.75 -3.21
CA GLY A 208 3.02 9.58 -4.59
C GLY A 208 4.06 9.04 -5.56
N LYS A 209 5.27 8.76 -5.12
CA LYS A 209 6.34 8.23 -5.97
C LYS A 209 6.56 6.75 -5.65
N PRO A 210 6.47 5.84 -6.63
CA PRO A 210 6.84 4.44 -6.43
C PRO A 210 8.33 4.29 -6.14
N PHE A 211 8.67 3.37 -5.23
CA PHE A 211 10.05 2.94 -4.96
C PHE A 211 10.07 1.47 -4.59
N HIS A 212 11.11 0.77 -5.02
CA HIS A 212 11.24 -0.66 -4.79
C HIS A 212 12.19 -0.94 -3.64
N ILE A 213 11.72 -1.69 -2.66
CA ILE A 213 12.54 -2.18 -1.55
C ILE A 213 12.74 -3.67 -1.68
N ARG A 214 13.97 -4.09 -1.43
CA ARG A 214 14.34 -5.50 -1.25
C ARG A 214 15.15 -5.62 0.03
N VAL A 215 14.79 -6.59 0.86
CA VAL A 215 15.48 -6.89 2.12
C VAL A 215 15.87 -8.36 2.13
N ARG A 216 17.12 -8.63 2.48
CA ARG A 216 17.62 -9.97 2.76
C ARG A 216 17.98 -10.09 4.23
N ASP A 217 17.71 -11.24 4.82
CA ASP A 217 17.96 -11.49 6.23
C ASP A 217 18.21 -12.99 6.46
N ASN A 218 19.25 -13.32 7.23
CA ASN A 218 19.58 -14.71 7.59
C ASN A 218 19.43 -15.01 9.08
N GLY A 219 18.76 -14.12 9.82
CA GLY A 219 18.62 -14.24 11.26
C GLY A 219 19.79 -13.67 12.06
N HIS A 220 20.81 -13.18 11.39
CA HIS A 220 21.96 -12.49 11.98
C HIS A 220 22.36 -11.27 11.16
N ASP A 221 22.62 -11.47 9.86
CA ASP A 221 23.01 -10.41 8.93
C ASP A 221 21.79 -10.00 8.09
N TYR A 222 21.77 -8.74 7.66
CA TYR A 222 20.75 -8.21 6.76
C TYR A 222 21.35 -7.25 5.75
N GLU A 223 20.68 -7.15 4.61
CA GLU A 223 20.98 -6.21 3.52
C GLU A 223 19.68 -5.54 3.08
N VAL A 224 19.75 -4.25 2.78
CA VAL A 224 18.61 -3.45 2.31
C VAL A 224 18.97 -2.77 1.00
N PHE A 225 18.09 -2.92 0.02
CA PHE A 225 18.23 -2.31 -1.29
C PHE A 225 17.02 -1.42 -1.59
N LEU A 226 17.30 -0.25 -2.13
CA LEU A 226 16.32 0.70 -2.65
C LEU A 226 16.58 0.88 -4.15
N ASP A 227 15.57 0.58 -5.00
CA ASP A 227 15.66 0.63 -6.46
C ASP A 227 16.92 -0.08 -6.99
N GLY A 228 17.21 -1.26 -6.42
CA GLY A 228 18.36 -2.10 -6.76
C GLY A 228 19.70 -1.70 -6.15
N LYS A 229 19.80 -0.51 -5.53
CA LYS A 229 21.03 -0.01 -4.90
C LYS A 229 21.07 -0.43 -3.44
N ASN A 230 22.19 -1.02 -2.96
CA ASN A 230 22.40 -1.26 -1.55
C ASN A 230 22.44 0.08 -0.78
N VAL A 231 21.54 0.25 0.18
CA VAL A 231 21.41 1.46 0.99
C VAL A 231 21.78 1.21 2.45
N GLY A 232 21.94 -0.04 2.85
CA GLY A 232 22.38 -0.41 4.18
C GLY A 232 22.49 -1.91 4.37
N GLU A 233 23.42 -2.28 5.24
CA GLU A 233 23.65 -3.64 5.67
C GLU A 233 24.09 -3.64 7.12
N GLY A 234 24.01 -4.76 7.79
CA GLY A 234 24.45 -4.86 9.17
C GLY A 234 24.32 -6.26 9.73
N SER A 235 24.81 -6.41 10.95
CA SER A 235 24.74 -7.64 11.71
C SER A 235 24.07 -7.39 13.05
N TYR A 236 23.08 -8.22 13.36
CA TYR A 236 22.42 -8.20 14.65
C TYR A 236 22.00 -9.63 15.05
N ALA A 237 22.75 -10.22 15.97
CA ALA A 237 22.41 -11.52 16.52
C ALA A 237 21.13 -11.39 17.35
N ARG A 238 20.02 -11.83 16.80
CA ARG A 238 18.76 -11.90 17.54
C ARG A 238 18.78 -13.08 18.50
N PRO A 239 18.13 -12.94 19.66
CA PRO A 239 17.89 -14.08 20.54
C PRO A 239 17.18 -15.20 19.77
N GLU A 240 17.23 -16.41 20.28
CA GLU A 240 16.53 -17.54 19.68
C GLU A 240 15.07 -17.23 19.42
N GLY A 241 14.60 -17.54 18.22
CA GLY A 241 13.26 -17.29 17.78
C GLY A 241 13.16 -17.31 16.26
N GLU A 242 11.98 -17.61 15.76
CA GLU A 242 11.72 -17.60 14.33
C GLU A 242 11.47 -16.17 13.86
N THR A 243 12.21 -15.77 12.84
CA THR A 243 12.07 -14.47 12.17
C THR A 243 11.08 -14.58 11.02
N ASN A 244 10.34 -13.53 10.76
CA ASN A 244 9.55 -13.34 9.55
C ASN A 244 9.64 -11.90 9.04
N PHE A 245 9.20 -11.69 7.81
CA PHE A 245 9.01 -10.36 7.25
C PHE A 245 7.59 -9.87 7.49
N ARG A 246 7.48 -8.59 7.81
CA ARG A 246 6.23 -7.85 7.98
C ARG A 246 6.29 -6.57 7.18
N TRP A 247 5.21 -6.25 6.52
CA TRP A 247 5.10 -5.03 5.71
C TRP A 247 3.68 -4.47 5.78
N GLY A 248 3.56 -3.17 5.63
CA GLY A 248 2.29 -2.46 5.81
C GLY A 248 2.49 -1.21 6.64
N ILE A 249 1.64 -0.92 7.60
CA ILE A 249 1.72 0.24 8.46
C ILE A 249 1.77 -0.19 9.93
N TYR A 250 2.84 0.20 10.63
CA TYR A 250 3.00 0.06 12.07
C TYR A 250 3.30 1.42 12.68
N VAL A 251 2.32 1.96 13.41
CA VAL A 251 2.44 3.26 14.07
C VAL A 251 3.10 3.09 15.43
N GLY A 252 4.17 3.83 15.69
CA GLY A 252 4.92 3.69 16.95
C GLY A 252 4.23 4.22 18.20
N GLY A 253 3.01 4.74 18.10
CA GLY A 253 2.22 5.29 19.19
C GLY A 253 0.90 4.53 19.41
N SER A 254 0.18 4.91 20.48
CA SER A 254 -1.11 4.29 20.81
C SER A 254 -2.21 4.62 19.82
N ASP A 255 -2.17 5.82 19.26
CA ASP A 255 -3.25 6.36 18.46
C ASP A 255 -2.76 6.77 17.09
N VAL A 256 -3.59 6.53 16.09
CA VAL A 256 -3.40 7.04 14.74
C VAL A 256 -3.69 8.53 14.74
N LYS A 257 -2.67 9.35 14.55
CA LYS A 257 -2.77 10.83 14.66
C LYS A 257 -3.26 11.50 13.39
N GLN A 258 -3.19 10.81 12.26
CA GLN A 258 -3.68 11.24 10.96
C GLN A 258 -3.92 10.01 10.10
N ASP A 259 -4.77 10.12 9.11
CA ASP A 259 -4.98 9.05 8.14
C ASP A 259 -3.66 8.61 7.51
N ALA A 260 -3.49 7.31 7.41
CA ALA A 260 -2.34 6.70 6.73
C ALA A 260 -2.79 5.77 5.62
N MET A 261 -2.11 5.80 4.48
CA MET A 261 -2.37 4.91 3.37
C MET A 261 -1.11 4.63 2.57
N ILE A 262 -0.82 3.37 2.38
CA ILE A 262 0.26 2.92 1.49
C ILE A 262 -0.23 1.81 0.58
N PHE A 263 0.35 1.74 -0.62
CA PHE A 263 0.24 0.61 -1.52
C PHE A 263 1.55 -0.17 -1.50
N VAL A 264 1.45 -1.50 -1.56
CA VAL A 264 2.60 -2.39 -1.75
C VAL A 264 2.26 -3.32 -2.91
N SER A 265 2.92 -3.12 -4.03
CA SER A 265 2.68 -3.85 -5.27
C SER A 265 3.77 -4.89 -5.52
N GLY A 266 3.38 -6.08 -5.97
CA GLY A 266 4.31 -7.15 -6.32
C GLY A 266 5.15 -7.67 -5.15
N ALA A 267 4.60 -7.62 -3.94
CA ALA A 267 5.28 -8.17 -2.77
C ALA A 267 5.61 -9.65 -2.97
N THR A 268 6.84 -10.03 -2.67
CA THR A 268 7.30 -11.42 -2.71
C THR A 268 8.03 -11.79 -1.43
N VAL A 269 7.91 -13.04 -1.03
CA VAL A 269 8.71 -13.63 0.04
C VAL A 269 9.33 -14.89 -0.53
N ASP A 270 10.66 -15.00 -0.44
CA ASP A 270 11.34 -16.23 -0.83
C ASP A 270 11.07 -17.32 0.22
N ALA A 271 10.37 -18.36 -0.21
CA ALA A 271 10.07 -19.52 0.62
C ALA A 271 11.26 -20.49 0.77
N LYS A 272 12.28 -20.36 -0.08
CA LYS A 272 13.43 -21.27 -0.14
C LYS A 272 14.69 -20.45 0.07
N GLY A 273 15.10 -20.23 1.26
CA GLY A 273 16.33 -19.48 1.54
C GLY A 273 17.30 -19.47 0.35
N GLY A 274 17.49 -18.30 -0.25
CA GLY A 274 18.36 -18.15 -1.41
C GLY A 274 19.75 -18.65 -1.05
N LYS A 275 20.36 -19.42 -1.97
CA LYS A 275 21.74 -19.90 -1.84
C LYS A 275 22.72 -18.75 -1.85
#